data_5f68c7dde31fbbbf3bdc33b5cea62a7c
#
_entry.id   5f68c7dde31fbbbf3bdc33b5cea62a7c
#
_cell.length_a   1.000
_cell.length_b   1.000
_cell.length_c   1.000
_cell.angle_alpha   90.00
_cell.angle_beta   90.00
_cell.angle_gamma   90.00
#
_symmetry.space_group_name_H-M   'P 1'
#
loop_
_entity.id
_entity.type
_entity.pdbx_description
1 polymer ?
#
loop_
_entity_poly.entity_id
_entity_poly.type
_entity_poly.pdbx_seq_one_letter_code
_entity_poly.pdbx_strand_id
1 'polypeptide(L)'
;MRILSDRDLAQRIAVEATEIFNGKEANFNDITGMIDKHKTNTSEDKNPAVTNDIDKVIELLDVTTKWKFNIPVLKENVGGIGGGNLMIAFARPETGKTAFWVSLCTAPEGFCSQGAKVHAFINEEPAIRTQIRAISAYTGMTRDEILFDRVQAQRIWGEIKDNICMFDTVDWSMDDIDAHCEKHKPDIVVIDQLDKVNVSGTYARTDEKLRQIYTSVREIAKRRDCAVIAISQASADAHNRNSISFDQMENSKTGKAAEADLIIGIGRNANTDLENNIRTLCVSKNKINGY
;
A
#
# COMPACT_ATOMS: atom_id res chain seq x y z
N MET A 1 -38.35 -4.12 5.05
CA MET A 1 -37.25 -3.19 5.38
C MET A 1 -36.46 -2.73 4.15
N ARG A 2 -36.04 -3.62 3.22
CA ARG A 2 -35.25 -3.29 2.01
C ARG A 2 -35.91 -2.24 1.11
N ILE A 3 -37.19 -2.37 0.79
CA ILE A 3 -37.96 -1.43 -0.09
C ILE A 3 -38.04 0.00 0.48
N LEU A 4 -38.12 0.14 1.81
CA LEU A 4 -38.16 1.45 2.47
C LEU A 4 -36.76 2.12 2.41
N SER A 5 -35.70 1.33 2.55
CA SER A 5 -34.32 1.79 2.46
C SER A 5 -33.96 2.28 1.04
N ASP A 6 -34.40 1.55 0.01
CA ASP A 6 -34.18 1.92 -1.39
C ASP A 6 -34.92 3.20 -1.77
N ARG A 7 -36.16 3.36 -1.27
CA ARG A 7 -36.95 4.58 -1.46
C ARG A 7 -36.35 5.80 -0.75
N ASP A 8 -35.85 5.63 0.47
CA ASP A 8 -35.20 6.70 1.23
C ASP A 8 -33.92 7.17 0.50
N LEU A 9 -33.08 6.24 0.02
CA LEU A 9 -31.91 6.57 -0.78
C LEU A 9 -32.30 7.33 -2.06
N ALA A 10 -33.26 6.81 -2.83
CA ALA A 10 -33.74 7.45 -4.05
C ALA A 10 -34.26 8.88 -3.80
N GLN A 11 -34.97 9.09 -2.69
CA GLN A 11 -35.48 10.41 -2.30
C GLN A 11 -34.31 11.37 -1.97
N ARG A 12 -33.31 10.92 -1.23
CA ARG A 12 -32.13 11.73 -0.87
C ARG A 12 -31.30 12.11 -2.10
N ILE A 13 -31.09 11.17 -3.02
CA ILE A 13 -30.42 11.45 -4.30
C ILE A 13 -31.22 12.47 -5.13
N ALA A 14 -32.55 12.33 -5.18
CA ALA A 14 -33.41 13.26 -5.92
C ALA A 14 -33.37 14.69 -5.34
N VAL A 15 -33.32 14.82 -4.01
CA VAL A 15 -33.17 16.12 -3.34
C VAL A 15 -31.83 16.76 -3.71
N GLU A 16 -30.72 16.04 -3.57
CA GLU A 16 -29.36 16.56 -3.88
C GLU A 16 -29.24 16.92 -5.37
N ALA A 17 -29.75 16.07 -6.27
CA ALA A 17 -29.78 16.35 -7.70
C ALA A 17 -30.62 17.61 -8.02
N THR A 18 -31.74 17.83 -7.33
CA THR A 18 -32.59 19.01 -7.51
C THR A 18 -31.88 20.27 -7.00
N GLU A 19 -31.15 20.19 -5.91
CA GLU A 19 -30.38 21.33 -5.39
C GLU A 19 -29.25 21.73 -6.36
N ILE A 20 -28.55 20.75 -6.93
CA ILE A 20 -27.52 20.98 -7.96
C ILE A 20 -28.16 21.62 -9.20
N PHE A 21 -29.31 21.13 -9.65
CA PHE A 21 -30.05 21.70 -10.77
C PHE A 21 -30.47 23.16 -10.51
N ASN A 22 -30.79 23.49 -9.26
CA ASN A 22 -31.17 24.86 -8.84
C ASN A 22 -29.97 25.78 -8.57
N GLY A 23 -28.72 25.35 -8.88
CA GLY A 23 -27.53 26.19 -8.83
C GLY A 23 -26.63 26.00 -7.60
N LYS A 24 -26.87 24.97 -6.77
CA LYS A 24 -25.89 24.54 -5.77
C LYS A 24 -24.63 24.01 -6.47
N GLU A 25 -23.45 24.32 -5.96
CA GLU A 25 -22.21 23.78 -6.48
C GLU A 25 -22.24 22.25 -6.51
N ALA A 26 -21.95 21.66 -7.67
CA ALA A 26 -22.09 20.23 -7.88
C ALA A 26 -21.00 19.45 -7.12
N ASN A 27 -21.39 18.69 -6.10
CA ASN A 27 -20.54 17.73 -5.43
C ASN A 27 -21.08 16.30 -5.66
N PHE A 28 -20.70 15.69 -6.77
CA PHE A 28 -21.13 14.33 -7.09
C PHE A 28 -20.59 13.26 -6.11
N ASN A 29 -19.56 13.58 -5.34
CA ASN A 29 -19.02 12.67 -4.32
C ASN A 29 -20.03 12.44 -3.18
N ASP A 30 -20.89 13.40 -2.87
CA ASP A 30 -21.95 13.23 -1.86
C ASP A 30 -22.99 12.21 -2.33
N ILE A 31 -23.38 12.26 -3.60
CA ILE A 31 -24.32 11.29 -4.21
C ILE A 31 -23.67 9.88 -4.23
N THR A 32 -22.42 9.78 -4.66
CA THR A 32 -21.67 8.51 -4.68
C THR A 32 -21.54 7.95 -3.27
N GLY A 33 -21.19 8.79 -2.29
CA GLY A 33 -21.10 8.39 -0.90
C GLY A 33 -22.43 7.90 -0.28
N MET A 34 -23.57 8.46 -0.70
CA MET A 34 -24.91 7.96 -0.30
C MET A 34 -25.19 6.56 -0.89
N ILE A 35 -24.84 6.35 -2.15
CA ILE A 35 -25.00 5.06 -2.84
C ILE A 35 -24.12 3.98 -2.19
N ASP A 36 -22.85 4.29 -1.91
CA ASP A 36 -21.92 3.33 -1.32
C ASP A 36 -22.26 2.98 0.11
N LYS A 37 -22.69 3.95 0.92
CA LYS A 37 -23.24 3.69 2.26
C LYS A 37 -24.49 2.81 2.21
N HIS A 38 -25.32 2.96 1.20
CA HIS A 38 -26.51 2.14 1.04
C HIS A 38 -26.16 0.71 0.62
N LYS A 39 -25.23 0.54 -0.34
CA LYS A 39 -24.69 -0.78 -0.74
C LYS A 39 -24.11 -1.53 0.46
N THR A 40 -23.33 -0.84 1.30
CA THR A 40 -22.76 -1.44 2.52
C THR A 40 -23.81 -1.80 3.57
N ASN A 41 -24.91 -1.06 3.65
CA ASN A 41 -25.99 -1.32 4.62
C ASN A 41 -27.00 -2.39 4.16
N THR A 42 -27.12 -2.64 2.84
CA THR A 42 -28.05 -3.62 2.25
C THR A 42 -27.43 -4.97 1.93
N SER A 43 -26.10 -5.13 2.04
CA SER A 43 -25.46 -6.43 1.94
C SER A 43 -25.91 -7.31 3.10
N GLU A 44 -26.74 -8.29 2.80
CA GLU A 44 -27.02 -9.42 3.70
C GLU A 44 -25.68 -10.08 4.01
N ASP A 45 -25.37 -10.25 5.29
CA ASP A 45 -24.10 -10.75 5.84
C ASP A 45 -22.88 -9.81 5.69
N LYS A 46 -22.87 -8.80 6.56
CA LYS A 46 -21.62 -8.12 6.90
C LYS A 46 -20.69 -9.11 7.59
N ASN A 47 -19.83 -9.76 6.83
CA ASN A 47 -18.82 -10.71 7.24
C ASN A 47 -19.38 -11.92 8.05
N PRO A 48 -19.40 -13.11 7.47
CA PRO A 48 -19.74 -14.30 8.23
C PRO A 48 -18.79 -14.44 9.43
N ALA A 49 -19.29 -15.02 10.51
CA ALA A 49 -18.45 -15.35 11.65
C ALA A 49 -17.28 -16.22 11.19
N VAL A 50 -16.09 -15.94 11.74
CA VAL A 50 -14.91 -16.78 11.47
C VAL A 50 -15.23 -18.21 11.87
N THR A 51 -14.84 -19.17 11.04
CA THR A 51 -15.02 -20.60 11.32
C THR A 51 -14.29 -21.02 12.59
N ASN A 52 -14.88 -21.98 13.32
CA ASN A 52 -14.23 -22.64 14.46
C ASN A 52 -13.55 -23.97 14.07
N ASP A 53 -13.55 -24.31 12.78
CA ASP A 53 -12.88 -25.48 12.23
C ASP A 53 -11.38 -25.19 12.13
N ILE A 54 -10.56 -25.96 12.85
CA ILE A 54 -9.12 -25.73 12.98
C ILE A 54 -8.43 -25.83 11.62
N ASP A 55 -8.78 -26.80 10.78
CA ASP A 55 -8.14 -27.02 9.48
C ASP A 55 -8.41 -25.81 8.57
N LYS A 56 -9.65 -25.31 8.55
CA LYS A 56 -10.00 -24.10 7.81
C LYS A 56 -9.34 -22.84 8.36
N VAL A 57 -9.17 -22.74 9.67
CA VAL A 57 -8.44 -21.61 10.27
C VAL A 57 -6.99 -21.61 9.82
N ILE A 58 -6.34 -22.80 9.79
CA ILE A 58 -4.95 -22.94 9.32
C ILE A 58 -4.85 -22.56 7.84
N GLU A 59 -5.75 -23.05 6.97
CA GLU A 59 -5.79 -22.68 5.55
C GLU A 59 -5.96 -21.18 5.34
N LEU A 60 -6.85 -20.53 6.13
CA LEU A 60 -7.06 -19.09 6.07
C LEU A 60 -5.82 -18.30 6.54
N LEU A 61 -5.09 -18.79 7.54
CA LEU A 61 -3.84 -18.18 8.00
C LEU A 61 -2.76 -18.22 6.91
N ASP A 62 -2.64 -19.32 6.17
CA ASP A 62 -1.70 -19.44 5.06
C ASP A 62 -2.00 -18.41 3.94
N VAL A 63 -3.26 -18.13 3.68
CA VAL A 63 -3.67 -17.08 2.72
C VAL A 63 -3.23 -15.70 3.18
N THR A 64 -3.26 -15.40 4.48
CA THR A 64 -2.83 -14.09 5.01
C THR A 64 -1.33 -13.83 4.87
N THR A 65 -0.54 -14.86 4.60
CA THR A 65 0.92 -14.78 4.35
C THR A 65 1.31 -15.37 3.00
N LYS A 66 0.40 -15.31 2.03
CA LYS A 66 0.51 -15.93 0.71
C LYS A 66 1.80 -15.52 -0.02
N TRP A 67 2.13 -14.23 0.01
CA TRP A 67 3.28 -13.67 -0.69
C TRP A 67 4.48 -13.62 0.24
N LYS A 68 5.44 -14.50 0.03
CA LYS A 68 6.62 -14.65 0.92
C LYS A 68 7.68 -13.60 0.62
N PHE A 69 8.32 -13.08 1.67
CA PHE A 69 9.45 -12.16 1.48
C PHE A 69 10.64 -12.87 0.83
N ASN A 70 11.31 -12.19 -0.10
CA ASN A 70 12.55 -12.65 -0.74
C ASN A 70 13.81 -12.32 0.08
N ILE A 71 13.70 -11.54 1.15
CA ILE A 71 14.79 -11.25 2.09
C ILE A 71 14.76 -12.33 3.18
N PRO A 72 15.82 -13.16 3.34
CA PRO A 72 15.79 -14.34 4.21
C PRO A 72 15.34 -14.04 5.64
N VAL A 73 15.91 -13.01 6.27
CA VAL A 73 15.55 -12.64 7.65
C VAL A 73 14.08 -12.21 7.79
N LEU A 74 13.48 -11.59 6.79
CA LEU A 74 12.05 -11.26 6.80
C LEU A 74 11.20 -12.50 6.53
N LYS A 75 11.66 -13.39 5.65
CA LYS A 75 11.00 -14.66 5.35
C LYS A 75 10.93 -15.56 6.59
N GLU A 76 11.99 -15.63 7.36
CA GLU A 76 12.06 -16.45 8.59
C GLU A 76 11.25 -15.86 9.73
N ASN A 77 11.30 -14.53 9.94
CA ASN A 77 10.72 -13.90 11.14
C ASN A 77 9.30 -13.35 10.90
N VAL A 78 8.92 -13.04 9.67
CA VAL A 78 7.59 -12.51 9.32
C VAL A 78 6.84 -13.49 8.42
N GLY A 79 7.53 -14.22 7.56
CA GLY A 79 6.98 -15.13 6.56
C GLY A 79 6.60 -14.42 5.28
N GLY A 80 5.49 -13.69 5.26
CA GLY A 80 4.97 -13.02 4.08
C GLY A 80 3.87 -12.02 4.42
N ILE A 81 3.22 -11.52 3.37
CA ILE A 81 2.03 -10.66 3.44
C ILE A 81 0.92 -11.23 2.55
N GLY A 82 -0.32 -10.88 2.83
CA GLY A 82 -1.48 -11.30 2.04
C GLY A 82 -2.63 -10.32 2.16
N GLY A 83 -3.79 -10.72 1.66
CA GLY A 83 -4.99 -9.88 1.67
C GLY A 83 -5.31 -9.33 3.05
N GLY A 84 -5.67 -8.07 3.11
CA GLY A 84 -5.99 -7.35 4.34
C GLY A 84 -4.81 -6.87 5.17
N ASN A 85 -3.55 -7.19 4.84
CA ASN A 85 -2.39 -6.70 5.58
C ASN A 85 -1.99 -5.28 5.16
N LEU A 86 -1.61 -4.48 6.14
CA LEU A 86 -0.97 -3.17 5.94
C LEU A 86 0.46 -3.21 6.49
N MET A 87 1.43 -3.14 5.59
CA MET A 87 2.84 -2.98 5.91
C MET A 87 3.25 -1.51 5.73
N ILE A 88 3.98 -0.95 6.68
CA ILE A 88 4.62 0.36 6.55
C ILE A 88 6.14 0.16 6.48
N ALA A 89 6.77 0.70 5.42
CA ALA A 89 8.22 0.83 5.37
C ALA A 89 8.58 2.32 5.45
N PHE A 90 9.47 2.69 6.36
CA PHE A 90 9.83 4.09 6.57
C PHE A 90 11.33 4.29 6.71
N ALA A 91 11.81 5.44 6.24
CA ALA A 91 13.21 5.82 6.33
C ALA A 91 13.39 7.34 6.13
N ARG A 92 14.57 7.84 6.44
CA ARG A 92 14.97 9.19 6.02
C ARG A 92 15.04 9.30 4.49
N PRO A 93 14.90 10.51 3.93
CA PRO A 93 15.16 10.75 2.50
C PRO A 93 16.48 10.12 2.07
N GLU A 94 16.56 9.65 0.82
CA GLU A 94 17.75 9.04 0.20
C GLU A 94 18.35 7.81 0.92
N THR A 95 17.60 7.20 1.85
CA THR A 95 18.06 5.99 2.56
C THR A 95 17.74 4.70 1.82
N GLY A 96 16.92 4.75 0.75
CA GLY A 96 16.64 3.58 -0.10
C GLY A 96 15.25 2.97 0.06
N LYS A 97 14.23 3.75 0.50
CA LYS A 97 12.83 3.30 0.58
C LYS A 97 12.33 2.69 -0.72
N THR A 98 12.48 3.43 -1.83
CA THR A 98 12.06 2.98 -3.15
C THR A 98 12.81 1.72 -3.58
N ALA A 99 14.13 1.65 -3.37
CA ALA A 99 14.90 0.44 -3.67
C ALA A 99 14.44 -0.77 -2.87
N PHE A 100 14.04 -0.58 -1.61
CA PHE A 100 13.54 -1.64 -0.75
C PHE A 100 12.24 -2.25 -1.27
N TRP A 101 11.20 -1.45 -1.52
CA TRP A 101 9.93 -2.00 -2.00
C TRP A 101 10.04 -2.53 -3.43
N VAL A 102 10.83 -1.88 -4.29
CA VAL A 102 11.13 -2.39 -5.63
C VAL A 102 11.77 -3.78 -5.55
N SER A 103 12.76 -3.96 -4.67
CA SER A 103 13.40 -5.27 -4.46
C SER A 103 12.42 -6.32 -3.95
N LEU A 104 11.58 -6.00 -2.97
CA LEU A 104 10.55 -6.92 -2.47
C LEU A 104 9.59 -7.37 -3.57
N CYS A 105 9.19 -6.44 -4.44
CA CYS A 105 8.23 -6.73 -5.49
C CYS A 105 8.87 -7.41 -6.70
N THR A 106 10.02 -6.94 -7.18
CA THR A 106 10.53 -7.28 -8.52
C THR A 106 11.86 -7.99 -8.56
N ALA A 107 12.68 -8.02 -7.49
CA ALA A 107 13.90 -8.85 -7.53
C ALA A 107 13.56 -10.36 -7.65
N PRO A 108 14.52 -11.21 -8.02
CA PRO A 108 14.32 -12.66 -8.04
C PRO A 108 13.69 -13.16 -6.74
N GLU A 109 12.75 -14.10 -6.84
CA GLU A 109 11.91 -14.58 -5.73
C GLU A 109 11.02 -13.51 -5.07
N GLY A 110 10.98 -12.28 -5.60
CA GLY A 110 10.07 -11.22 -5.17
C GLY A 110 8.60 -11.56 -5.47
N PHE A 111 7.69 -10.70 -5.02
CA PHE A 111 6.26 -10.97 -5.12
C PHE A 111 5.77 -11.19 -6.56
N CYS A 112 6.30 -10.43 -7.54
CA CYS A 112 5.98 -10.62 -8.96
C CYS A 112 6.42 -11.99 -9.49
N SER A 113 7.57 -12.50 -9.04
CA SER A 113 8.05 -13.85 -9.41
C SER A 113 7.18 -14.96 -8.83
N GLN A 114 6.50 -14.69 -7.72
CA GLN A 114 5.52 -15.61 -7.12
C GLN A 114 4.14 -15.54 -7.79
N GLY A 115 3.97 -14.64 -8.78
CA GLY A 115 2.73 -14.45 -9.53
C GLY A 115 1.79 -13.38 -8.95
N ALA A 116 2.21 -12.60 -7.95
CA ALA A 116 1.42 -11.51 -7.42
C ALA A 116 1.26 -10.38 -8.45
N LYS A 117 0.03 -9.90 -8.62
CA LYS A 117 -0.26 -8.67 -9.37
C LYS A 117 0.01 -7.47 -8.48
N VAL A 118 1.09 -6.74 -8.76
CA VAL A 118 1.52 -5.57 -7.99
C VAL A 118 1.15 -4.30 -8.73
N HIS A 119 0.39 -3.41 -8.09
CA HIS A 119 0.11 -2.06 -8.59
C HIS A 119 0.78 -1.03 -7.68
N ALA A 120 1.68 -0.23 -8.24
CA ALA A 120 2.43 0.77 -7.51
C ALA A 120 2.00 2.20 -7.90
N PHE A 121 1.54 2.96 -6.92
CA PHE A 121 1.14 4.35 -7.03
C PHE A 121 2.28 5.24 -6.56
N ILE A 122 2.85 6.02 -7.49
CA ILE A 122 4.09 6.78 -7.27
C ILE A 122 3.77 8.26 -7.37
N ASN A 123 4.00 8.99 -6.29
CA ASN A 123 3.72 10.42 -6.19
C ASN A 123 4.93 11.27 -5.77
N GLU A 124 6.14 10.69 -5.70
CA GLU A 124 7.36 11.41 -5.33
C GLU A 124 8.24 11.71 -6.55
N GLU A 125 8.45 10.73 -7.41
CA GLU A 125 9.25 10.86 -8.63
C GLU A 125 8.49 10.29 -9.83
N PRO A 126 8.89 10.61 -11.06
CA PRO A 126 8.26 10.01 -12.24
C PRO A 126 8.36 8.48 -12.21
N ALA A 127 7.24 7.78 -12.40
CA ALA A 127 7.15 6.31 -12.31
C ALA A 127 8.13 5.60 -13.25
N ILE A 128 8.48 6.22 -14.40
CA ILE A 128 9.46 5.67 -15.33
C ILE A 128 10.85 5.49 -14.72
N ARG A 129 11.23 6.34 -13.74
CA ARG A 129 12.51 6.18 -13.04
C ARG A 129 12.50 4.98 -12.10
N THR A 130 11.37 4.71 -11.48
CA THR A 130 11.18 3.53 -10.66
C THR A 130 11.06 2.27 -11.52
N GLN A 131 10.43 2.38 -12.70
CA GLN A 131 10.33 1.27 -13.64
C GLN A 131 11.70 0.76 -14.11
N ILE A 132 12.65 1.64 -14.42
CA ILE A 132 14.00 1.19 -14.82
C ILE A 132 14.74 0.53 -13.65
N ARG A 133 14.52 0.98 -12.40
CA ARG A 133 15.08 0.32 -11.21
C ARG A 133 14.48 -1.08 -11.01
N ALA A 134 13.20 -1.25 -11.28
CA ALA A 134 12.52 -2.55 -11.22
C ALA A 134 13.10 -3.53 -12.26
N ILE A 135 13.30 -3.07 -13.50
CA ILE A 135 13.95 -3.86 -14.54
C ILE A 135 15.36 -4.26 -14.11
N SER A 136 16.16 -3.32 -13.60
CA SER A 136 17.51 -3.60 -13.10
C SER A 136 17.51 -4.59 -11.92
N ALA A 137 16.56 -4.44 -10.99
CA ALA A 137 16.44 -5.32 -9.82
C ALA A 137 16.14 -6.78 -10.21
N TYR A 138 15.33 -6.99 -11.25
CA TYR A 138 14.97 -8.32 -11.71
C TYR A 138 16.04 -8.93 -12.62
N THR A 139 16.50 -8.15 -13.60
CA THR A 139 17.46 -8.64 -14.61
C THR A 139 18.87 -8.80 -14.08
N GLY A 140 19.21 -8.13 -12.95
CA GLY A 140 20.58 -8.00 -12.47
C GLY A 140 21.46 -7.09 -13.32
N MET A 141 20.89 -6.43 -14.35
CA MET A 141 21.60 -5.57 -15.28
C MET A 141 21.57 -4.11 -14.82
N THR A 142 22.69 -3.44 -14.97
CA THR A 142 22.75 -1.98 -14.82
C THR A 142 21.98 -1.29 -15.96
N ARG A 143 21.68 0.00 -15.79
CA ARG A 143 21.02 0.79 -16.84
C ARG A 143 21.79 0.74 -18.17
N ASP A 144 23.12 0.84 -18.12
CA ASP A 144 23.97 0.86 -19.31
C ASP A 144 23.98 -0.50 -20.00
N GLU A 145 24.00 -1.60 -19.26
CA GLU A 145 23.88 -2.96 -19.80
C GLU A 145 22.50 -3.18 -20.43
N ILE A 146 21.41 -2.68 -19.83
CA ILE A 146 20.06 -2.73 -20.41
C ILE A 146 20.02 -1.95 -21.74
N LEU A 147 20.67 -0.79 -21.80
CA LEU A 147 20.73 -0.01 -23.03
C LEU A 147 21.56 -0.70 -24.11
N PHE A 148 22.62 -1.41 -23.73
CA PHE A 148 23.52 -2.15 -24.63
C PHE A 148 22.84 -3.42 -25.16
N ASP A 149 22.23 -4.23 -24.29
CA ASP A 149 21.56 -5.48 -24.69
C ASP A 149 20.06 -5.47 -24.29
N ARG A 150 19.27 -4.73 -25.05
CA ARG A 150 17.82 -4.63 -24.85
C ARG A 150 17.11 -5.95 -25.08
N VAL A 151 17.63 -6.80 -25.96
CA VAL A 151 16.99 -8.09 -26.29
C VAL A 151 17.06 -9.02 -25.09
N GLN A 152 18.23 -9.14 -24.47
CA GLN A 152 18.40 -9.93 -23.26
C GLN A 152 17.58 -9.36 -22.10
N ALA A 153 17.62 -8.04 -21.89
CA ALA A 153 16.84 -7.38 -20.86
C ALA A 153 15.33 -7.65 -21.03
N GLN A 154 14.79 -7.53 -22.25
CA GLN A 154 13.39 -7.83 -22.56
C GLN A 154 13.03 -9.28 -22.32
N ARG A 155 13.91 -10.22 -22.67
CA ARG A 155 13.70 -11.65 -22.47
C ARG A 155 13.56 -11.97 -20.97
N ILE A 156 14.49 -11.49 -20.14
CA ILE A 156 14.48 -11.74 -18.70
C ILE A 156 13.30 -11.01 -18.04
N TRP A 157 13.12 -9.72 -18.32
CA TRP A 157 12.02 -8.93 -17.77
C TRP A 157 10.63 -9.46 -18.18
N GLY A 158 10.56 -10.11 -19.36
CA GLY A 158 9.36 -10.73 -19.89
C GLY A 158 8.71 -11.75 -18.95
N GLU A 159 9.47 -12.33 -18.03
CA GLU A 159 8.97 -13.33 -17.08
C GLU A 159 8.01 -12.73 -16.04
N ILE A 160 8.17 -11.45 -15.66
CA ILE A 160 7.36 -10.80 -14.62
C ILE A 160 6.68 -9.50 -15.06
N LYS A 161 6.94 -9.00 -16.26
CA LYS A 161 6.47 -7.68 -16.73
C LYS A 161 4.96 -7.47 -16.59
N ASP A 162 4.17 -8.52 -16.74
CA ASP A 162 2.71 -8.46 -16.70
C ASP A 162 2.17 -8.54 -15.25
N ASN A 163 3.06 -8.78 -14.28
CA ASN A 163 2.73 -8.84 -12.86
C ASN A 163 2.96 -7.51 -12.12
N ILE A 164 3.49 -6.49 -12.79
CA ILE A 164 3.69 -5.17 -12.18
C ILE A 164 3.19 -4.04 -13.06
N CYS A 165 2.42 -3.13 -12.48
CA CYS A 165 2.00 -1.88 -13.10
C CYS A 165 2.38 -0.71 -12.19
N MET A 166 2.99 0.33 -12.75
CA MET A 166 3.37 1.55 -12.04
C MET A 166 2.62 2.74 -12.61
N PHE A 167 2.10 3.60 -11.74
CA PHE A 167 1.27 4.75 -12.09
C PHE A 167 1.84 6.02 -11.49
N ASP A 168 1.95 7.08 -12.30
CA ASP A 168 2.18 8.44 -11.78
C ASP A 168 0.88 8.96 -11.17
N THR A 169 0.87 9.26 -9.87
CA THR A 169 -0.37 9.51 -9.11
C THR A 169 -0.30 10.78 -8.26
N VAL A 170 0.38 11.82 -8.76
CA VAL A 170 0.60 13.08 -8.02
C VAL A 170 -0.69 13.70 -7.50
N ASP A 171 -1.78 13.63 -8.28
CA ASP A 171 -3.08 14.25 -7.96
C ASP A 171 -4.13 13.23 -7.47
N TRP A 172 -3.77 11.96 -7.29
CA TRP A 172 -4.73 10.95 -6.86
C TRP A 172 -5.10 11.08 -5.39
N SER A 173 -6.37 10.85 -5.13
CA SER A 173 -6.94 10.72 -3.78
C SER A 173 -7.00 9.25 -3.34
N MET A 174 -7.31 9.03 -2.06
CA MET A 174 -7.59 7.69 -1.54
C MET A 174 -8.78 7.04 -2.23
N ASP A 175 -9.79 7.83 -2.65
CA ASP A 175 -10.96 7.34 -3.36
C ASP A 175 -10.60 6.86 -4.78
N ASP A 176 -9.67 7.54 -5.47
CA ASP A 176 -9.17 7.12 -6.78
C ASP A 176 -8.41 5.80 -6.68
N ILE A 177 -7.58 5.64 -5.65
CA ILE A 177 -6.85 4.39 -5.38
C ILE A 177 -7.83 3.26 -5.08
N ASP A 178 -8.85 3.49 -4.27
CA ASP A 178 -9.88 2.49 -3.95
C ASP A 178 -10.66 2.05 -5.19
N ALA A 179 -11.12 3.00 -6.01
CA ALA A 179 -11.81 2.72 -7.27
C ALA A 179 -10.93 1.92 -8.24
N HIS A 180 -9.63 2.26 -8.30
CA HIS A 180 -8.66 1.50 -9.09
C HIS A 180 -8.52 0.06 -8.59
N CYS A 181 -8.37 -0.13 -7.28
CA CYS A 181 -8.27 -1.46 -6.66
C CYS A 181 -9.54 -2.30 -6.87
N GLU A 182 -10.73 -1.68 -6.80
CA GLU A 182 -11.99 -2.36 -7.10
C GLU A 182 -12.03 -2.91 -8.52
N LYS A 183 -11.61 -2.08 -9.48
CA LYS A 183 -11.64 -2.40 -10.91
C LYS A 183 -10.61 -3.46 -11.31
N HIS A 184 -9.38 -3.32 -10.82
CA HIS A 184 -8.23 -4.10 -11.29
C HIS A 184 -7.83 -5.26 -10.39
N LYS A 185 -8.30 -5.27 -9.14
CA LYS A 185 -8.09 -6.33 -8.13
C LYS A 185 -6.63 -6.77 -8.02
N PRO A 186 -5.70 -5.86 -7.71
CA PRO A 186 -4.31 -6.22 -7.47
C PRO A 186 -4.18 -7.08 -6.20
N ASP A 187 -3.22 -8.00 -6.17
CA ASP A 187 -2.87 -8.76 -4.97
C ASP A 187 -2.09 -7.88 -3.97
N ILE A 188 -1.24 -7.01 -4.50
CA ILE A 188 -0.40 -6.10 -3.70
C ILE A 188 -0.50 -4.68 -4.26
N VAL A 189 -0.70 -3.75 -3.38
CA VAL A 189 -0.71 -2.31 -3.64
C VAL A 189 0.49 -1.67 -2.97
N VAL A 190 1.30 -0.94 -3.72
CA VAL A 190 2.37 -0.10 -3.17
C VAL A 190 1.98 1.36 -3.31
N ILE A 191 2.14 2.16 -2.25
CA ILE A 191 1.92 3.61 -2.29
C ILE A 191 3.20 4.30 -1.85
N ASP A 192 3.93 4.84 -2.81
CA ASP A 192 5.21 5.55 -2.58
C ASP A 192 4.96 7.05 -2.56
N GLN A 193 4.89 7.50 -1.52
CA GLN A 193 4.69 8.12 -0.25
C GLN A 193 3.20 8.27 0.13
N LEU A 194 2.70 7.44 0.96
CA LEU A 194 1.31 7.50 1.42
C LEU A 194 0.97 8.84 2.09
N ASP A 195 1.90 9.43 2.81
CA ASP A 195 1.72 10.71 3.52
C ASP A 195 1.35 11.90 2.60
N LYS A 196 1.60 11.79 1.30
CA LYS A 196 1.30 12.81 0.29
C LYS A 196 -0.03 12.60 -0.44
N VAL A 197 -0.68 11.46 -0.24
CA VAL A 197 -1.94 11.17 -0.91
C VAL A 197 -3.04 12.09 -0.40
N ASN A 198 -3.92 12.53 -1.30
CA ASN A 198 -5.05 13.34 -0.94
C ASN A 198 -6.17 12.50 -0.31
N VAL A 199 -6.86 13.08 0.67
CA VAL A 199 -8.04 12.50 1.30
C VAL A 199 -9.13 13.55 1.38
N SER A 200 -10.36 13.14 1.12
CA SER A 200 -11.53 14.01 1.14
C SER A 200 -11.81 14.51 2.57
N GLY A 201 -12.20 15.78 2.70
CA GLY A 201 -12.54 16.40 3.98
C GLY A 201 -11.67 17.61 4.33
N THR A 202 -12.12 18.35 5.35
CA THR A 202 -11.39 19.50 5.90
C THR A 202 -10.80 19.09 7.24
N TYR A 203 -9.49 19.19 7.38
CA TYR A 203 -8.77 18.81 8.59
C TYR A 203 -8.11 20.03 9.22
N ALA A 204 -8.35 20.25 10.49
CA ALA A 204 -7.75 21.36 11.24
C ALA A 204 -6.25 21.11 11.52
N ARG A 205 -5.83 19.82 11.57
CA ARG A 205 -4.48 19.41 11.96
C ARG A 205 -3.94 18.36 11.00
N THR A 206 -2.63 18.41 10.75
CA THR A 206 -1.92 17.45 9.88
C THR A 206 -1.98 16.01 10.41
N ASP A 207 -1.90 15.82 11.72
CA ASP A 207 -1.97 14.48 12.34
C ASP A 207 -3.36 13.83 12.18
N GLU A 208 -4.44 14.62 12.20
CA GLU A 208 -5.79 14.14 11.91
C GLU A 208 -5.93 13.69 10.45
N LYS A 209 -5.41 14.50 9.51
CA LYS A 209 -5.38 14.14 8.08
C LYS A 209 -4.61 12.84 7.86
N LEU A 210 -3.42 12.71 8.44
CA LEU A 210 -2.62 11.50 8.31
C LEU A 210 -3.31 10.29 8.93
N ARG A 211 -3.89 10.43 10.11
CA ARG A 211 -4.67 9.35 10.71
C ARG A 211 -5.76 8.86 9.77
N GLN A 212 -6.51 9.78 9.15
CA GLN A 212 -7.55 9.41 8.20
C GLN A 212 -6.99 8.67 6.98
N ILE A 213 -5.85 9.12 6.41
CA ILE A 213 -5.18 8.45 5.29
C ILE A 213 -4.84 6.99 5.66
N TYR A 214 -4.24 6.76 6.84
CA TYR A 214 -3.84 5.42 7.27
C TYR A 214 -5.04 4.53 7.61
N THR A 215 -6.12 5.10 8.16
CA THR A 215 -7.38 4.37 8.36
C THR A 215 -8.01 4.00 7.02
N SER A 216 -8.08 4.92 6.06
CA SER A 216 -8.63 4.65 4.72
C SER A 216 -7.85 3.57 3.98
N VAL A 217 -6.52 3.62 4.00
CA VAL A 217 -5.71 2.59 3.33
C VAL A 217 -5.84 1.22 4.00
N ARG A 218 -6.01 1.18 5.33
CA ARG A 218 -6.31 -0.05 6.07
C ARG A 218 -7.66 -0.64 5.65
N GLU A 219 -8.67 0.20 5.48
CA GLU A 219 -9.99 -0.20 4.99
C GLU A 219 -9.92 -0.74 3.55
N ILE A 220 -9.15 -0.09 2.67
CA ILE A 220 -8.91 -0.57 1.30
C ILE A 220 -8.29 -1.96 1.34
N ALA A 221 -7.22 -2.16 2.11
CA ALA A 221 -6.55 -3.46 2.22
C ALA A 221 -7.56 -4.59 2.57
N LYS A 222 -8.39 -4.36 3.58
CA LYS A 222 -9.40 -5.34 4.03
C LYS A 222 -10.53 -5.53 3.04
N ARG A 223 -11.10 -4.44 2.51
CA ARG A 223 -12.27 -4.47 1.63
C ARG A 223 -11.95 -5.03 0.26
N ARG A 224 -10.75 -4.76 -0.25
CA ARG A 224 -10.29 -5.22 -1.57
C ARG A 224 -9.50 -6.51 -1.52
N ASP A 225 -9.30 -7.08 -0.33
CA ASP A 225 -8.53 -8.29 -0.08
C ASP A 225 -7.13 -8.25 -0.73
N CYS A 226 -6.45 -7.11 -0.59
CA CYS A 226 -5.09 -6.90 -1.08
C CYS A 226 -4.13 -6.58 0.06
N ALA A 227 -2.84 -6.93 -0.11
CA ALA A 227 -1.81 -6.44 0.79
C ALA A 227 -1.42 -5.01 0.39
N VAL A 228 -1.24 -4.12 1.36
CA VAL A 228 -0.77 -2.76 1.08
C VAL A 228 0.61 -2.53 1.68
N ILE A 229 1.54 -2.03 0.86
CA ILE A 229 2.86 -1.57 1.26
C ILE A 229 2.87 -0.04 1.17
N ALA A 230 2.79 0.60 2.33
CA ALA A 230 2.81 2.05 2.46
C ALA A 230 4.23 2.54 2.74
N ILE A 231 4.72 3.48 1.94
CA ILE A 231 6.01 4.12 2.15
C ILE A 231 5.81 5.45 2.87
N SER A 232 6.56 5.65 3.96
CA SER A 232 6.50 6.84 4.81
C SER A 232 7.89 7.42 5.07
N GLN A 233 7.95 8.62 5.61
CA GLN A 233 9.21 9.25 6.00
C GLN A 233 9.48 9.08 7.49
N ALA A 234 10.77 9.03 7.82
CA ALA A 234 11.26 9.10 9.19
C ALA A 234 11.51 10.56 9.60
N SER A 235 11.28 10.86 10.87
CA SER A 235 11.59 12.15 11.47
C SER A 235 13.11 12.42 11.51
N ALA A 236 13.49 13.66 11.82
CA ALA A 236 14.89 14.06 11.93
C ALA A 236 15.68 13.23 12.95
N ASP A 237 15.03 12.73 13.99
CA ASP A 237 15.64 11.91 15.05
C ASP A 237 16.21 10.58 14.55
N ALA A 238 15.79 10.12 13.38
CA ALA A 238 16.29 8.91 12.72
C ALA A 238 17.60 9.16 11.92
N HIS A 239 18.11 10.39 11.91
CA HIS A 239 19.33 10.72 11.16
C HIS A 239 20.55 9.98 11.72
N ASN A 240 21.35 9.35 10.83
CA ASN A 240 22.56 8.59 11.16
C ASN A 240 22.34 7.45 12.18
N ARG A 241 21.15 6.82 12.18
CA ARG A 241 20.86 5.65 13.03
C ARG A 241 20.72 4.39 12.18
N ASN A 242 21.43 3.33 12.58
CA ASN A 242 21.27 2.00 11.99
C ASN A 242 19.93 1.39 12.41
N SER A 243 19.54 1.54 13.66
CA SER A 243 18.25 1.06 14.18
C SER A 243 17.28 2.21 14.33
N ILE A 244 16.12 2.09 13.71
CA ILE A 244 15.02 3.05 13.82
C ILE A 244 13.72 2.33 14.13
N SER A 245 12.94 2.85 15.08
CA SER A 245 11.67 2.29 15.53
C SER A 245 10.49 3.19 15.12
N PHE A 246 9.27 2.66 15.20
CA PHE A 246 8.06 3.34 14.69
C PHE A 246 7.79 4.70 15.34
N ASP A 247 8.30 4.97 16.54
CA ASP A 247 8.24 6.28 17.21
C ASP A 247 9.03 7.37 16.49
N GLN A 248 9.91 6.98 15.56
CA GLN A 248 10.68 7.87 14.68
C GLN A 248 10.02 8.09 13.30
N MET A 249 8.78 7.65 13.09
CA MET A 249 8.01 8.05 11.91
C MET A 249 7.62 9.54 11.98
N GLU A 250 7.69 10.22 10.85
CA GLU A 250 7.33 11.63 10.75
C GLU A 250 5.83 11.87 10.99
N ASN A 251 5.50 12.94 11.72
CA ASN A 251 4.16 13.52 11.92
C ASN A 251 3.07 12.67 12.58
N SER A 252 3.31 11.40 12.94
CA SER A 252 2.29 10.62 13.67
C SER A 252 2.87 9.40 14.34
N LYS A 253 3.29 9.54 15.59
CA LYS A 253 3.92 8.45 16.36
C LYS A 253 2.94 7.31 16.70
N THR A 254 1.66 7.59 16.86
CA THR A 254 0.66 6.59 17.28
C THR A 254 -0.37 6.25 16.21
N GLY A 255 -0.85 7.23 15.43
CA GLY A 255 -1.92 7.03 14.47
C GLY A 255 -1.54 6.09 13.32
N LYS A 256 -0.35 6.27 12.72
CA LYS A 256 0.15 5.38 11.66
C LYS A 256 0.42 3.98 12.18
N ALA A 257 1.10 3.88 13.35
CA ALA A 257 1.47 2.60 13.93
C ALA A 257 0.26 1.78 14.38
N ALA A 258 -0.84 2.41 14.77
CA ALA A 258 -2.05 1.71 15.20
C ALA A 258 -2.65 0.84 14.07
N GLU A 259 -2.67 1.36 12.85
CA GLU A 259 -3.31 0.72 11.69
C GLU A 259 -2.46 -0.39 11.05
N ALA A 260 -1.14 -0.35 11.18
CA ALA A 260 -0.23 -1.29 10.54
C ALA A 260 -0.19 -2.67 11.22
N ASP A 261 -0.02 -3.72 10.41
CA ASP A 261 0.29 -5.08 10.87
C ASP A 261 1.80 -5.31 10.96
N LEU A 262 2.55 -4.74 10.03
CA LEU A 262 4.01 -4.82 9.95
C LEU A 262 4.60 -3.43 9.78
N ILE A 263 5.62 -3.11 10.56
CA ILE A 263 6.37 -1.86 10.41
C ILE A 263 7.86 -2.17 10.31
N ILE A 264 8.47 -1.72 9.22
CA ILE A 264 9.90 -1.89 8.94
C ILE A 264 10.55 -0.52 8.83
N GLY A 265 11.47 -0.24 9.72
CA GLY A 265 12.35 0.91 9.63
C GLY A 265 13.62 0.57 8.84
N ILE A 266 14.04 1.46 7.94
CA ILE A 266 15.28 1.31 7.17
C ILE A 266 16.28 2.34 7.67
N GLY A 267 17.23 1.87 8.45
CA GLY A 267 18.29 2.68 9.03
C GLY A 267 19.54 2.75 8.16
N ARG A 268 20.30 3.82 8.35
CA ARG A 268 21.60 4.05 7.72
C ARG A 268 22.48 4.90 8.62
N ASN A 269 23.68 4.44 8.86
CA ASN A 269 24.73 5.22 9.50
C ASN A 269 25.72 5.71 8.43
N ALA A 270 25.76 7.02 8.22
CA ALA A 270 26.61 7.60 7.18
C ALA A 270 28.12 7.34 7.40
N ASN A 271 28.54 7.13 8.64
CA ASN A 271 29.95 6.91 8.98
C ASN A 271 30.43 5.47 8.70
N THR A 272 29.50 4.48 8.72
CA THR A 272 29.86 3.05 8.58
C THR A 272 29.25 2.42 7.32
N ASP A 273 28.12 2.92 6.85
CA ASP A 273 27.30 2.24 5.84
C ASP A 273 27.49 2.81 4.42
N LEU A 274 28.06 4.02 4.31
CA LEU A 274 28.27 4.66 2.99
C LEU A 274 29.27 3.91 2.12
N GLU A 275 30.38 3.46 2.70
CA GLU A 275 31.45 2.77 1.98
C GLU A 275 30.97 1.39 1.48
N ASN A 276 30.02 0.75 2.18
CA ASN A 276 29.57 -0.61 1.91
C ASN A 276 28.12 -0.70 1.37
N ASN A 277 27.45 0.45 1.13
CA ASN A 277 26.05 0.48 0.72
C ASN A 277 25.10 -0.33 1.64
N ILE A 278 25.45 -0.45 2.92
CA ILE A 278 24.68 -1.23 3.90
C ILE A 278 23.45 -0.46 4.34
N ARG A 279 22.35 -1.18 4.56
CA ARG A 279 21.11 -0.69 5.19
C ARG A 279 20.69 -1.70 6.24
N THR A 280 20.23 -1.19 7.38
CA THR A 280 19.71 -2.04 8.46
C THR A 280 18.18 -2.04 8.40
N LEU A 281 17.58 -3.22 8.33
CA LEU A 281 16.13 -3.38 8.41
C LEU A 281 15.76 -3.66 9.87
N CYS A 282 14.86 -2.84 10.41
CA CYS A 282 14.38 -2.94 11.77
C CYS A 282 12.89 -3.27 11.77
N VAL A 283 12.51 -4.50 12.10
CA VAL A 283 11.12 -4.88 12.32
C VAL A 283 10.69 -4.30 13.66
N SER A 284 9.98 -3.18 13.65
CA SER A 284 9.57 -2.48 14.86
C SER A 284 8.13 -2.79 15.29
N LYS A 285 7.35 -3.46 14.44
CA LYS A 285 6.04 -4.04 14.74
C LYS A 285 5.80 -5.24 13.85
N ASN A 286 5.31 -6.33 14.42
CA ASN A 286 4.87 -7.51 13.69
C ASN A 286 3.63 -8.12 14.35
N LYS A 287 2.47 -8.01 13.70
CA LYS A 287 1.21 -8.65 14.09
C LYS A 287 0.87 -9.86 13.21
N ILE A 288 1.66 -10.09 12.15
CA ILE A 288 1.36 -11.12 11.15
C ILE A 288 1.57 -12.51 11.76
N ASN A 289 2.67 -12.71 12.48
CA ASN A 289 3.01 -14.00 13.11
C ASN A 289 2.69 -14.05 14.61
N GLY A 290 2.00 -13.05 15.18
CA GLY A 290 1.51 -13.12 16.55
C GLY A 290 2.59 -12.99 17.65
N TYR A 291 3.81 -12.53 17.32
CA TYR A 291 4.92 -12.33 18.28
C TYR A 291 5.38 -10.89 18.29
#